data_5b6895b105cfaf1e19ba2092cfcddb63
#
_entry.id   5b6895b105cfaf1e19ba2092cfcddb63
#
_cell.length_a   1.000
_cell.length_b   1.000
_cell.length_c   1.000
_cell.angle_alpha   90.00
_cell.angle_beta   90.00
_cell.angle_gamma   90.00
#
_symmetry.space_group_name_H-M   'P 1'
#
loop_
_entity.id
_entity.type
_entity.pdbx_description
1 polymer ?
#
loop_
_entity_poly.entity_id
_entity_poly.type
_entity_poly.pdbx_seq_one_letter_code
_entity_poly.pdbx_strand_id
1 'polypeptide(L)'
;MSMKLNGTAFAVAALLATPALANTGSLTNPNISLVLDGYYQDGERPMGEREEGFGLGHTELAFSAAVDDKLYGKLTTVLESHDGETELLVEEAFIQTLAMPGGLSLRAGRFLSDIGYLNNQHMHTDAFVERPAVYRAFLGNHYYDDGVRLNWVAPTDLYFELGAEVLGGDPLMAEGLVDPETVGVYHLYTKLGGDIGQSHSWQASLSWLRNENGMAAMHEHDDHDEHDHDEEHDEEHDHDEEHGHDEEHGHDDEHGDEHGDEHLHDDHGHDHSHGAAFTGRDLFNASFVYKWAPGGNYKYNHLTISGEYFYLDKPYAFEEHGHEEEGHHEDGPDYFDGWYLSGVYQFNPSWSAGLRYGELSAALMHEEHAHLHDAKIKESEAMIAWHPSHFSVVRLQYTHQDLTEFAAADDHIITLQYNVTLGAHGAHQF
;
A
#
# COMPACT_ATOMS: atom_id res chain seq x y z
N MET A 1 -15.67 25.11 31.09
CA MET A 1 -15.36 24.39 29.88
C MET A 1 -13.86 24.54 29.67
N SER A 2 -13.07 23.63 30.16
CA SER A 2 -11.60 23.72 30.23
C SER A 2 -11.02 22.86 29.12
N MET A 3 -10.42 23.52 28.12
CA MET A 3 -9.66 22.86 27.05
C MET A 3 -8.34 22.35 27.64
N LYS A 4 -8.16 21.05 27.68
CA LYS A 4 -6.85 20.45 27.93
C LYS A 4 -6.10 20.39 26.59
N LEU A 5 -5.12 21.27 26.42
CA LEU A 5 -4.10 21.12 25.35
C LEU A 5 -3.18 19.97 25.77
N ASN A 6 -3.17 18.90 24.97
CA ASN A 6 -2.21 17.82 25.13
C ASN A 6 -0.82 18.31 24.65
N GLY A 7 0.15 18.26 25.56
CA GLY A 7 1.46 18.89 25.43
C GLY A 7 2.51 18.10 24.65
N THR A 8 2.17 17.41 23.55
CA THR A 8 3.15 16.65 22.76
C THR A 8 3.62 17.35 21.47
N ALA A 9 2.98 18.43 21.06
CA ALA A 9 3.32 19.13 19.80
C ALA A 9 4.51 20.10 19.88
N PHE A 10 5.14 20.31 21.04
CA PHE A 10 6.16 21.38 21.21
C PHE A 10 7.63 20.92 21.20
N ALA A 11 7.91 19.62 21.13
CA ALA A 11 9.30 19.13 21.19
C ALA A 11 10.06 19.17 19.85
N VAL A 12 9.36 19.22 18.70
CA VAL A 12 10.01 19.18 17.38
C VAL A 12 10.48 20.57 16.90
N ALA A 13 9.88 21.65 17.38
CA ALA A 13 10.19 23.02 16.92
C ALA A 13 11.51 23.60 17.45
N ALA A 14 12.16 23.00 18.45
CA ALA A 14 13.34 23.55 19.08
C ALA A 14 14.69 23.14 18.43
N LEU A 15 14.68 22.24 17.45
CA LEU A 15 15.90 21.73 16.78
C LEU A 15 16.26 22.44 15.48
N LEU A 16 15.50 23.43 15.03
CA LEU A 16 15.63 24.05 13.70
C LEU A 16 16.41 25.35 13.62
N ALA A 17 17.11 25.78 14.66
CA ALA A 17 17.88 27.03 14.67
C ALA A 17 19.40 26.80 14.68
N THR A 18 19.93 26.05 13.71
CA THR A 18 21.35 26.11 13.36
C THR A 18 21.52 26.70 11.97
N PRO A 19 22.48 27.63 11.76
CA PRO A 19 22.73 28.20 10.43
C PRO A 19 23.09 27.09 9.46
N ALA A 20 22.51 27.11 8.26
CA ALA A 20 22.84 26.24 7.16
C ALA A 20 24.34 26.38 6.81
N LEU A 21 25.17 25.57 7.40
CA LEU A 21 26.53 25.34 6.91
C LEU A 21 26.37 24.50 5.65
N ALA A 22 26.79 25.07 4.51
CA ALA A 22 26.89 24.34 3.26
C ALA A 22 27.67 23.05 3.52
N ASN A 23 26.97 21.90 3.40
CA ASN A 23 27.53 20.60 3.69
C ASN A 23 28.52 20.24 2.56
N THR A 24 29.79 20.46 2.81
CA THR A 24 30.83 19.80 2.02
C THR A 24 30.82 18.35 2.48
N GLY A 25 30.10 17.49 1.73
CA GLY A 25 29.91 16.09 2.09
C GLY A 25 31.23 15.40 2.42
N SER A 26 31.45 15.14 3.70
CA SER A 26 32.49 14.22 4.11
C SER A 26 31.86 12.82 4.19
N LEU A 27 32.64 11.79 3.87
CA LEU A 27 32.23 10.38 3.96
C LEU A 27 31.73 9.98 5.38
N THR A 28 31.87 10.84 6.36
CA THR A 28 31.52 10.61 7.77
C THR A 28 30.21 11.30 8.19
N ASN A 29 29.62 12.19 7.36
CA ASN A 29 28.35 12.84 7.67
C ASN A 29 27.26 12.30 6.75
N PRO A 30 26.22 11.64 7.27
CA PRO A 30 25.10 11.22 6.46
C PRO A 30 24.38 12.44 5.88
N ASN A 31 23.87 12.30 4.67
CA ASN A 31 22.87 13.21 4.15
C ASN A 31 21.58 13.01 4.95
N ILE A 32 20.97 14.10 5.36
CA ILE A 32 19.70 14.08 6.08
C ILE A 32 18.69 14.85 5.23
N SER A 33 17.54 14.24 4.97
CA SER A 33 16.40 14.92 4.37
C SER A 33 15.15 14.70 5.21
N LEU A 34 14.31 15.73 5.25
CA LEU A 34 13.00 15.68 5.87
C LEU A 34 11.99 16.17 4.84
N VAL A 35 10.99 15.36 4.56
CA VAL A 35 9.84 15.74 3.72
C VAL A 35 8.64 15.91 4.64
N LEU A 36 8.03 17.09 4.59
CA LEU A 36 6.78 17.38 5.28
C LEU A 36 5.66 17.43 4.26
N ASP A 37 4.66 16.58 4.43
CA ASP A 37 3.46 16.51 3.60
C ASP A 37 2.23 16.85 4.46
N GLY A 38 1.56 17.95 4.12
CA GLY A 38 0.31 18.37 4.74
C GLY A 38 -0.78 18.46 3.67
N TYR A 39 -1.98 18.04 4.01
CA TYR A 39 -3.10 18.07 3.07
C TYR A 39 -4.42 18.51 3.72
N TYR A 40 -5.35 18.88 2.86
CA TYR A 40 -6.79 18.92 3.11
C TYR A 40 -7.49 18.17 2.00
N GLN A 41 -8.37 17.24 2.34
CA GLN A 41 -9.14 16.44 1.41
C GLN A 41 -10.62 16.53 1.74
N ASP A 42 -11.46 16.63 0.70
CA ASP A 42 -12.91 16.62 0.79
C ASP A 42 -13.38 15.31 0.12
N GLY A 43 -13.79 14.35 0.96
CA GLY A 43 -14.20 13.01 0.55
C GLY A 43 -13.12 11.92 0.70
N GLU A 44 -13.53 10.67 0.52
CA GLU A 44 -12.72 9.48 0.75
C GLU A 44 -12.53 8.65 -0.53
N ARG A 45 -11.41 7.92 -0.59
CA ARG A 45 -11.08 6.98 -1.66
C ARG A 45 -11.00 5.57 -1.12
N PRO A 46 -11.49 4.55 -1.83
CA PRO A 46 -11.23 3.17 -1.46
C PRO A 46 -9.71 2.91 -1.38
N MET A 47 -9.26 2.30 -0.30
CA MET A 47 -7.84 1.97 -0.06
C MET A 47 -6.91 3.19 -0.16
N GLY A 48 -7.43 4.41 0.07
CA GLY A 48 -6.64 5.64 0.10
C GLY A 48 -5.90 5.80 1.42
N GLU A 49 -4.74 6.48 1.40
CA GLU A 49 -3.98 6.81 2.62
C GLU A 49 -4.46 8.10 3.29
N ARG A 50 -5.23 8.93 2.56
CA ARG A 50 -5.69 10.22 3.07
C ARG A 50 -7.15 10.17 3.45
N GLU A 51 -7.40 10.58 4.69
CA GLU A 51 -8.73 10.73 5.25
C GLU A 51 -9.36 12.07 4.87
N GLU A 52 -10.67 12.18 5.02
CA GLU A 52 -11.37 13.45 4.88
C GLU A 52 -10.91 14.44 5.95
N GLY A 53 -10.67 15.69 5.56
CA GLY A 53 -10.26 16.77 6.44
C GLY A 53 -8.79 17.18 6.29
N PHE A 54 -8.23 17.71 7.37
CA PHE A 54 -6.82 18.09 7.44
C PHE A 54 -6.00 16.94 8.01
N GLY A 55 -4.90 16.58 7.35
CA GLY A 55 -4.01 15.54 7.80
C GLY A 55 -2.55 15.77 7.43
N LEU A 56 -1.73 14.91 8.00
CA LEU A 56 -0.36 14.70 7.54
C LEU A 56 -0.38 13.52 6.57
N GLY A 57 0.17 13.74 5.38
CA GLY A 57 0.42 12.66 4.44
C GLY A 57 1.78 12.00 4.71
N HIS A 58 2.36 11.43 3.68
CA HIS A 58 3.61 10.68 3.73
C HIS A 58 4.80 11.57 4.11
N THR A 59 5.02 11.73 5.41
CA THR A 59 6.06 12.59 5.99
C THR A 59 7.31 11.76 6.27
N GLU A 60 8.41 12.03 5.54
CA GLU A 60 9.62 11.19 5.55
C GLU A 60 10.79 11.83 6.28
N LEU A 61 11.56 11.02 6.99
CA LEU A 61 12.89 11.37 7.49
C LEU A 61 13.89 10.34 6.97
N ALA A 62 14.84 10.78 6.13
CA ALA A 62 15.80 9.89 5.52
C ALA A 62 17.25 10.25 5.88
N PHE A 63 18.05 9.21 6.05
CA PHE A 63 19.49 9.25 6.26
C PHE A 63 20.18 8.42 5.19
N SER A 64 21.19 8.95 4.54
CA SER A 64 21.94 8.18 3.55
C SER A 64 23.41 8.56 3.54
N ALA A 65 24.28 7.56 3.35
CA ALA A 65 25.72 7.78 3.27
C ALA A 65 26.41 6.68 2.46
N ALA A 66 27.52 7.02 1.80
CA ALA A 66 28.51 6.02 1.45
C ALA A 66 29.21 5.58 2.74
N VAL A 67 29.21 4.28 3.02
CA VAL A 67 29.90 3.69 4.16
C VAL A 67 31.43 3.70 3.89
N ASP A 68 31.78 3.34 2.66
CA ASP A 68 33.14 3.38 2.10
C ASP A 68 33.06 3.50 0.56
N ASP A 69 34.12 3.16 -0.15
CA ASP A 69 34.17 3.15 -1.63
C ASP A 69 33.39 1.98 -2.27
N LYS A 70 32.85 1.07 -1.48
CA LYS A 70 32.19 -0.15 -1.96
C LYS A 70 30.74 -0.25 -1.54
N LEU A 71 30.35 0.39 -0.44
CA LEU A 71 29.06 0.23 0.19
C LEU A 71 28.35 1.58 0.42
N TYR A 72 27.07 1.60 0.17
CA TYR A 72 26.13 2.68 0.46
C TYR A 72 25.04 2.18 1.39
N GLY A 73 24.64 3.01 2.35
CA GLY A 73 23.56 2.72 3.28
C GLY A 73 22.48 3.79 3.23
N LYS A 74 21.22 3.40 3.41
CA LYS A 74 20.06 4.27 3.50
C LYS A 74 19.12 3.78 4.60
N LEU A 75 18.56 4.73 5.33
CA LEU A 75 17.43 4.55 6.25
C LEU A 75 16.39 5.62 5.91
N THR A 76 15.16 5.19 5.65
CA THR A 76 13.99 6.07 5.50
C THR A 76 12.93 5.65 6.49
N THR A 77 12.45 6.59 7.30
CA THR A 77 11.32 6.40 8.19
C THR A 77 10.20 7.33 7.75
N VAL A 78 8.98 6.85 7.85
CA VAL A 78 7.76 7.58 7.50
C VAL A 78 6.92 7.76 8.75
N LEU A 79 6.41 8.96 8.92
CA LEU A 79 5.43 9.29 9.93
C LEU A 79 4.08 9.36 9.24
N GLU A 80 3.17 8.49 9.64
CA GLU A 80 1.82 8.41 9.14
C GLU A 80 0.81 8.66 10.25
N SER A 81 -0.33 9.21 9.88
CA SER A 81 -1.41 9.48 10.83
C SER A 81 -2.70 8.92 10.25
N HIS A 82 -3.27 7.94 10.92
CA HIS A 82 -4.50 7.27 10.55
C HIS A 82 -5.41 7.15 11.78
N ASP A 83 -6.73 7.41 11.65
CA ASP A 83 -7.71 7.36 12.74
C ASP A 83 -7.31 8.13 14.01
N GLY A 84 -6.53 9.20 13.84
CA GLY A 84 -6.04 10.04 14.95
C GLY A 84 -4.85 9.45 15.73
N GLU A 85 -4.33 8.32 15.33
CA GLU A 85 -3.09 7.74 15.80
C GLU A 85 -1.94 8.08 14.85
N THR A 86 -0.73 8.18 15.38
CA THR A 86 0.44 8.52 14.58
C THR A 86 1.50 7.46 14.79
N GLU A 87 1.92 6.83 13.72
CA GLU A 87 2.91 5.77 13.73
C GLU A 87 4.20 6.18 13.01
N LEU A 88 5.30 5.57 13.42
CA LEU A 88 6.60 5.73 12.77
C LEU A 88 7.02 4.40 12.16
N LEU A 89 6.98 4.34 10.84
CA LEU A 89 7.31 3.15 10.07
C LEU A 89 8.72 3.23 9.48
N VAL A 90 9.38 2.09 9.33
CA VAL A 90 10.64 1.98 8.59
C VAL A 90 10.33 1.49 7.18
N GLU A 91 10.37 2.41 6.22
CA GLU A 91 10.14 2.11 4.81
C GLU A 91 11.37 1.53 4.14
N GLU A 92 12.55 2.08 4.42
CA GLU A 92 13.82 1.55 3.90
C GLU A 92 14.90 1.48 4.98
N ALA A 93 15.61 0.37 5.02
CA ALA A 93 16.80 0.17 5.86
C ALA A 93 17.73 -0.83 5.17
N PHE A 94 18.60 -0.37 4.27
CA PHE A 94 19.39 -1.27 3.43
C PHE A 94 20.86 -0.85 3.27
N ILE A 95 21.65 -1.82 2.86
CA ILE A 95 23.02 -1.63 2.36
C ILE A 95 23.05 -2.09 0.90
N GLN A 96 23.74 -1.30 0.05
CA GLN A 96 23.91 -1.59 -1.37
C GLN A 96 25.39 -1.50 -1.78
N THR A 97 25.81 -2.42 -2.65
CA THR A 97 27.15 -2.39 -3.23
C THR A 97 27.28 -1.30 -4.30
N LEU A 98 28.41 -0.56 -4.31
CA LEU A 98 28.69 0.49 -5.27
C LEU A 98 29.63 0.08 -6.39
N ALA A 99 30.45 -0.94 -6.18
CA ALA A 99 31.59 -1.25 -7.06
C ALA A 99 31.73 -2.76 -7.35
N MET A 100 30.61 -3.42 -7.70
CA MET A 100 30.70 -4.80 -8.22
C MET A 100 31.09 -4.80 -9.70
N PRO A 101 31.95 -5.74 -10.13
CA PRO A 101 32.36 -5.81 -11.52
C PRO A 101 31.23 -6.25 -12.46
N GLY A 102 31.31 -5.83 -13.73
CA GLY A 102 30.41 -6.32 -14.78
C GLY A 102 29.01 -5.74 -14.77
N GLY A 103 28.77 -4.60 -14.10
CA GLY A 103 27.44 -3.96 -14.02
C GLY A 103 26.50 -4.58 -12.97
N LEU A 104 27.03 -5.42 -12.07
CA LEU A 104 26.27 -6.02 -10.99
C LEU A 104 26.14 -5.06 -9.81
N SER A 105 25.01 -5.12 -9.11
CA SER A 105 24.83 -4.54 -7.78
C SER A 105 23.97 -5.45 -6.89
N LEU A 106 24.28 -5.45 -5.60
CA LEU A 106 23.55 -6.22 -4.58
C LEU A 106 23.03 -5.24 -3.54
N ARG A 107 21.74 -5.36 -3.18
CA ARG A 107 21.10 -4.65 -2.09
C ARG A 107 20.57 -5.67 -1.09
N ALA A 108 20.67 -5.40 0.21
CA ALA A 108 20.16 -6.26 1.26
C ALA A 108 19.60 -5.41 2.42
N GLY A 109 18.50 -5.84 3.00
CA GLY A 109 17.73 -5.18 4.05
C GLY A 109 16.32 -4.88 3.60
N ARG A 110 15.67 -3.86 4.15
CA ARG A 110 14.33 -3.40 3.77
C ARG A 110 14.43 -2.37 2.67
N PHE A 111 13.66 -2.55 1.59
CA PHE A 111 13.68 -1.64 0.45
C PHE A 111 12.41 -1.71 -0.39
N LEU A 112 12.10 -0.64 -1.11
CA LEU A 112 11.03 -0.60 -2.11
C LEU A 112 11.34 -1.59 -3.23
N SER A 113 10.42 -2.53 -3.52
CA SER A 113 10.54 -3.46 -4.65
C SER A 113 10.56 -2.71 -5.98
N ASP A 114 11.28 -3.24 -6.96
CA ASP A 114 11.44 -2.60 -8.29
C ASP A 114 10.34 -3.02 -9.28
N ILE A 115 9.14 -3.32 -8.75
CA ILE A 115 7.96 -3.66 -9.54
C ILE A 115 7.33 -2.40 -10.15
N GLY A 116 7.13 -2.41 -11.48
CA GLY A 116 6.54 -1.29 -12.19
C GLY A 116 7.42 -0.04 -12.25
N TYR A 117 6.79 1.10 -12.44
CA TYR A 117 7.45 2.40 -12.57
C TYR A 117 7.37 3.24 -11.27
N LEU A 118 6.21 3.26 -10.61
CA LEU A 118 6.04 4.10 -9.43
C LEU A 118 6.55 3.45 -8.14
N ASN A 119 6.58 2.11 -8.04
CA ASN A 119 6.83 1.46 -6.77
C ASN A 119 8.18 1.78 -6.12
N ASN A 120 9.24 1.86 -6.90
CA ASN A 120 10.57 2.18 -6.36
C ASN A 120 10.84 3.68 -6.20
N GLN A 121 9.80 4.51 -6.34
CA GLN A 121 9.84 5.95 -6.11
C GLN A 121 9.15 6.31 -4.81
N HIS A 122 9.70 7.25 -4.05
CA HIS A 122 9.04 7.77 -2.87
C HIS A 122 7.81 8.58 -3.25
N MET A 123 6.73 8.42 -2.52
CA MET A 123 5.42 8.99 -2.83
C MET A 123 5.42 10.53 -2.90
N HIS A 124 6.28 11.21 -2.13
CA HIS A 124 6.42 12.66 -2.19
C HIS A 124 6.92 13.16 -3.57
N THR A 125 7.52 12.29 -4.40
CA THR A 125 7.97 12.62 -5.75
C THR A 125 6.89 12.42 -6.82
N ASP A 126 5.79 11.78 -6.47
CA ASP A 126 4.69 11.50 -7.38
C ASP A 126 4.04 12.80 -7.87
N ALA A 127 3.57 12.81 -9.11
CA ALA A 127 2.94 13.98 -9.70
C ALA A 127 1.52 14.21 -9.16
N PHE A 128 0.79 13.14 -8.85
CA PHE A 128 -0.54 13.15 -8.25
C PHE A 128 -0.45 12.95 -6.75
N VAL A 129 -1.49 13.39 -6.04
CA VAL A 129 -1.52 13.37 -4.57
C VAL A 129 -1.53 11.94 -4.04
N GLU A 130 -2.28 11.06 -4.69
CA GLU A 130 -2.31 9.63 -4.37
C GLU A 130 -1.97 8.76 -5.56
N ARG A 131 -1.55 7.54 -5.30
CA ARG A 131 -1.28 6.54 -6.32
C ARG A 131 -2.56 6.03 -6.99
N PRO A 132 -2.47 5.49 -8.23
CA PRO A 132 -3.60 4.89 -8.94
C PRO A 132 -4.25 3.77 -8.13
N ALA A 133 -5.56 3.54 -8.33
CA ALA A 133 -6.30 2.48 -7.65
C ALA A 133 -5.61 1.12 -7.70
N VAL A 134 -4.97 0.77 -8.82
CA VAL A 134 -4.26 -0.49 -9.00
C VAL A 134 -3.05 -0.63 -8.05
N TYR A 135 -2.36 0.46 -7.73
CA TYR A 135 -1.26 0.46 -6.75
C TYR A 135 -1.79 0.31 -5.33
N ARG A 136 -2.86 1.01 -5.00
CA ARG A 136 -3.52 0.92 -3.70
C ARG A 136 -4.02 -0.50 -3.45
N ALA A 137 -4.61 -1.11 -4.49
CA ALA A 137 -5.20 -2.45 -4.42
C ALA A 137 -4.18 -3.58 -4.30
N PHE A 138 -3.13 -3.60 -5.14
CA PHE A 138 -2.24 -4.76 -5.27
C PHE A 138 -0.91 -4.60 -4.56
N LEU A 139 -0.53 -3.40 -4.15
CA LEU A 139 0.77 -3.10 -3.54
C LEU A 139 0.67 -2.30 -2.24
N GLY A 140 -0.54 -2.06 -1.70
CA GLY A 140 -0.73 -1.24 -0.49
C GLY A 140 -0.11 0.15 -0.67
N ASN A 141 -0.42 0.84 -1.80
CA ASN A 141 0.21 2.06 -2.28
C ASN A 141 1.66 1.89 -2.76
N HIS A 142 2.54 1.28 -1.97
CA HIS A 142 3.92 0.97 -2.34
C HIS A 142 4.42 -0.25 -1.58
N TYR A 143 4.92 -1.22 -2.32
CA TYR A 143 5.43 -2.45 -1.75
C TYR A 143 6.91 -2.31 -1.41
N TYR A 144 7.23 -2.42 -0.15
CA TYR A 144 8.58 -2.54 0.40
C TYR A 144 8.65 -3.73 1.36
N ASP A 145 9.83 -4.34 1.47
CA ASP A 145 9.96 -5.55 2.28
C ASP A 145 11.43 -5.84 2.61
N ASP A 146 11.63 -6.76 3.56
CA ASP A 146 12.93 -7.26 3.97
C ASP A 146 13.43 -8.34 2.99
N GLY A 147 14.64 -8.18 2.46
CA GLY A 147 15.17 -9.17 1.53
C GLY A 147 16.47 -8.81 0.84
N VAL A 148 16.65 -9.40 -0.34
CA VAL A 148 17.86 -9.23 -1.15
C VAL A 148 17.48 -9.00 -2.61
N ARG A 149 18.11 -7.99 -3.23
CA ARG A 149 18.00 -7.67 -4.67
C ARG A 149 19.34 -7.80 -5.34
N LEU A 150 19.37 -8.49 -6.47
CA LEU A 150 20.50 -8.54 -7.40
C LEU A 150 20.11 -7.88 -8.72
N ASN A 151 20.86 -6.86 -9.13
CA ASN A 151 20.69 -6.18 -10.42
C ASN A 151 21.89 -6.39 -11.30
N TRP A 152 21.65 -6.44 -12.60
CA TRP A 152 22.65 -6.41 -13.63
C TRP A 152 22.28 -5.42 -14.73
N VAL A 153 23.14 -4.40 -14.92
CA VAL A 153 23.03 -3.44 -16.02
C VAL A 153 23.96 -3.87 -17.13
N ALA A 154 23.40 -4.15 -18.30
CA ALA A 154 24.17 -4.58 -19.46
C ALA A 154 25.02 -3.44 -20.02
N PRO A 155 26.26 -3.71 -20.49
CA PRO A 155 27.13 -2.72 -21.14
C PRO A 155 26.72 -2.53 -22.61
N THR A 156 25.50 -2.04 -22.86
CA THR A 156 24.90 -1.81 -24.18
C THR A 156 24.61 -0.33 -24.39
N ASP A 157 24.44 0.11 -25.66
CA ASP A 157 24.09 1.48 -25.98
C ASP A 157 22.71 1.89 -25.50
N LEU A 158 21.77 0.93 -25.51
CA LEU A 158 20.48 1.09 -24.85
C LEU A 158 20.62 0.65 -23.40
N TYR A 159 19.95 1.38 -22.50
CA TYR A 159 19.80 0.93 -21.12
C TYR A 159 19.06 -0.39 -21.11
N PHE A 160 19.68 -1.42 -20.53
CA PHE A 160 19.08 -2.71 -20.33
C PHE A 160 19.48 -3.23 -18.95
N GLU A 161 18.46 -3.49 -18.11
CA GLU A 161 18.62 -4.02 -16.76
C GLU A 161 17.82 -5.28 -16.58
N LEU A 162 18.40 -6.23 -15.87
CA LEU A 162 17.74 -7.40 -15.32
C LEU A 162 17.88 -7.37 -13.79
N GLY A 163 16.83 -7.67 -13.07
CA GLY A 163 16.84 -7.75 -11.63
C GLY A 163 16.07 -8.94 -11.10
N ALA A 164 16.50 -9.40 -9.93
CA ALA A 164 15.84 -10.44 -9.17
C ALA A 164 15.81 -10.04 -7.69
N GLU A 165 14.67 -10.28 -7.03
CA GLU A 165 14.46 -10.02 -5.61
C GLU A 165 13.93 -11.29 -4.93
N VAL A 166 14.34 -11.46 -3.66
CA VAL A 166 13.83 -12.49 -2.75
C VAL A 166 13.47 -11.76 -1.46
N LEU A 167 12.19 -11.82 -1.08
CA LEU A 167 11.60 -10.97 -0.04
C LEU A 167 10.78 -11.81 0.94
N GLY A 168 10.53 -11.29 2.15
CA GLY A 168 9.73 -11.93 3.18
C GLY A 168 8.30 -12.19 2.73
N GLY A 169 7.61 -11.18 2.25
CA GLY A 169 6.25 -11.27 1.71
C GLY A 169 5.16 -10.83 2.67
N ASP A 170 5.50 -10.35 3.87
CA ASP A 170 4.53 -9.96 4.89
C ASP A 170 3.47 -8.95 4.39
N PRO A 171 3.82 -7.86 3.66
CA PRO A 171 2.83 -6.90 3.19
C PRO A 171 1.91 -7.41 2.07
N LEU A 172 2.23 -8.55 1.48
CA LEU A 172 1.44 -9.20 0.42
C LEU A 172 0.84 -10.54 0.89
N MET A 173 0.84 -10.81 2.18
CA MET A 173 0.29 -12.03 2.75
C MET A 173 -1.24 -12.00 2.72
N ALA A 174 -1.83 -13.12 2.31
CA ALA A 174 -3.27 -13.28 2.33
C ALA A 174 -3.80 -13.35 3.76
N GLU A 175 -4.94 -12.72 3.99
CA GLU A 175 -5.60 -12.74 5.29
C GLU A 175 -6.00 -14.18 5.68
N GLY A 176 -5.80 -14.51 6.95
CA GLY A 176 -6.16 -15.83 7.50
C GLY A 176 -5.22 -16.98 7.09
N LEU A 177 -4.09 -16.70 6.45
CA LEU A 177 -3.13 -17.74 6.08
C LEU A 177 -2.52 -18.38 7.33
N VAL A 178 -2.57 -19.72 7.40
CA VAL A 178 -1.95 -20.52 8.46
C VAL A 178 -0.61 -21.03 7.98
N ASP A 179 0.45 -20.90 8.80
CA ASP A 179 1.83 -21.34 8.49
C ASP A 179 2.43 -20.70 7.22
N PRO A 180 2.62 -19.36 7.17
CA PRO A 180 3.20 -18.69 6.00
C PRO A 180 4.66 -19.12 5.76
N GLU A 181 5.05 -19.17 4.48
CA GLU A 181 6.43 -19.39 4.08
C GLU A 181 7.31 -18.20 4.52
N THR A 182 8.46 -18.47 5.14
CA THR A 182 9.40 -17.44 5.60
C THR A 182 9.98 -16.58 4.48
N VAL A 183 10.08 -17.15 3.27
CA VAL A 183 10.41 -16.45 2.03
C VAL A 183 9.16 -16.50 1.15
N GLY A 184 8.35 -15.47 1.25
CA GLY A 184 7.04 -15.44 0.61
C GLY A 184 7.07 -14.92 -0.82
N VAL A 185 8.05 -14.06 -1.19
CA VAL A 185 8.02 -13.38 -2.49
C VAL A 185 9.32 -13.55 -3.28
N TYR A 186 9.16 -13.92 -4.55
CA TYR A 186 10.20 -13.93 -5.58
C TYR A 186 9.80 -12.98 -6.69
N HIS A 187 10.64 -12.01 -7.02
CA HIS A 187 10.37 -11.04 -8.06
C HIS A 187 11.48 -11.02 -9.12
N LEU A 188 11.07 -11.05 -10.39
CA LEU A 188 11.95 -10.91 -11.55
C LEU A 188 11.48 -9.75 -12.40
N TYR A 189 12.40 -8.90 -12.85
CA TYR A 189 12.07 -7.78 -13.69
C TYR A 189 13.13 -7.48 -14.76
N THR A 190 12.71 -6.80 -15.80
CA THR A 190 13.59 -6.27 -16.82
C THR A 190 13.17 -4.84 -17.16
N LYS A 191 14.16 -3.98 -17.40
CA LYS A 191 13.96 -2.60 -17.87
C LYS A 191 14.75 -2.37 -19.15
N LEU A 192 14.12 -1.71 -20.10
CA LEU A 192 14.69 -1.28 -21.35
C LEU A 192 14.42 0.21 -21.53
N GLY A 193 15.44 1.00 -21.88
CA GLY A 193 15.26 2.43 -22.05
C GLY A 193 16.31 3.05 -22.97
N GLY A 194 16.06 4.29 -23.37
CA GLY A 194 16.98 5.01 -24.22
C GLY A 194 16.48 6.39 -24.61
N ASP A 195 17.36 7.11 -25.31
CA ASP A 195 17.10 8.45 -25.81
C ASP A 195 16.89 8.45 -27.32
N ILE A 196 15.97 9.29 -27.78
CA ILE A 196 15.74 9.57 -29.21
C ILE A 196 16.12 11.03 -29.44
N GLY A 197 17.33 11.24 -29.88
CA GLY A 197 17.93 12.58 -30.00
C GLY A 197 18.17 13.21 -28.62
N GLN A 198 18.05 14.54 -28.54
CA GLN A 198 18.33 15.29 -27.30
C GLN A 198 17.06 15.62 -26.48
N SER A 199 15.91 15.34 -27.07
CA SER A 199 14.63 15.85 -26.52
C SER A 199 13.70 14.76 -26.01
N HIS A 200 13.98 13.50 -26.25
CA HIS A 200 13.09 12.40 -25.97
C HIS A 200 13.81 11.28 -25.24
N SER A 201 13.22 10.79 -24.18
CA SER A 201 13.67 9.60 -23.46
C SER A 201 12.48 8.68 -23.23
N TRP A 202 12.73 7.39 -23.13
CA TRP A 202 11.70 6.41 -22.86
C TRP A 202 12.26 5.26 -22.03
N GLN A 203 11.38 4.64 -21.27
CA GLN A 203 11.65 3.40 -20.54
C GLN A 203 10.43 2.50 -20.61
N ALA A 204 10.67 1.20 -20.77
CA ALA A 204 9.67 0.15 -20.63
C ALA A 204 10.15 -0.89 -19.63
N SER A 205 9.25 -1.45 -18.85
CA SER A 205 9.58 -2.57 -17.97
C SER A 205 8.55 -3.68 -18.02
N LEU A 206 9.00 -4.89 -17.68
CA LEU A 206 8.16 -6.05 -17.42
C LEU A 206 8.59 -6.66 -16.10
N SER A 207 7.63 -7.02 -15.27
CA SER A 207 7.84 -7.64 -13.97
C SER A 207 6.94 -8.86 -13.79
N TRP A 208 7.46 -9.85 -13.09
CA TRP A 208 6.73 -10.98 -12.57
C TRP A 208 7.10 -11.19 -11.11
N LEU A 209 6.09 -11.13 -10.24
CA LEU A 209 6.22 -11.38 -8.83
C LEU A 209 5.41 -12.63 -8.49
N ARG A 210 6.08 -13.63 -7.90
CA ARG A 210 5.49 -14.82 -7.33
C ARG A 210 5.35 -14.65 -5.83
N ASN A 211 4.13 -14.80 -5.33
CA ASN A 211 3.80 -14.72 -3.91
C ASN A 211 3.31 -16.09 -3.41
N GLU A 212 4.09 -16.74 -2.57
CA GLU A 212 3.76 -18.05 -2.01
C GLU A 212 2.72 -17.95 -0.89
N ASN A 213 2.62 -16.77 -0.27
CA ASN A 213 1.71 -16.45 0.83
C ASN A 213 0.47 -15.66 0.38
N GLY A 214 0.24 -15.51 -0.94
CA GLY A 214 -0.77 -14.60 -1.48
C GLY A 214 -2.16 -15.18 -1.72
N MET A 215 -2.36 -16.47 -1.52
CA MET A 215 -3.66 -17.10 -1.75
C MET A 215 -4.38 -17.35 -0.42
N ALA A 216 -5.55 -16.70 -0.24
CA ALA A 216 -6.43 -17.00 0.88
C ALA A 216 -7.11 -18.36 0.67
N ALA A 217 -7.15 -19.20 1.71
CA ALA A 217 -7.94 -20.41 1.71
C ALA A 217 -9.42 -20.03 1.89
N MET A 218 -10.27 -20.39 0.94
CA MET A 218 -11.71 -20.30 1.09
C MET A 218 -12.19 -21.54 1.81
N HIS A 219 -12.59 -21.43 3.07
CA HIS A 219 -13.31 -22.49 3.76
C HIS A 219 -14.80 -22.31 3.48
N GLU A 220 -15.42 -23.25 2.79
CA GLU A 220 -16.88 -23.39 2.82
C GLU A 220 -17.25 -23.80 4.25
N HIS A 221 -17.97 -22.95 4.97
CA HIS A 221 -18.66 -23.36 6.18
C HIS A 221 -19.81 -24.29 5.78
N ASP A 222 -19.56 -25.59 5.81
CA ASP A 222 -20.62 -26.58 5.87
C ASP A 222 -21.31 -26.42 7.25
N ASP A 223 -22.30 -25.55 7.30
CA ASP A 223 -23.27 -25.53 8.39
C ASP A 223 -24.16 -26.77 8.29
N HIS A 224 -23.56 -27.92 8.47
CA HIS A 224 -24.29 -29.14 8.81
C HIS A 224 -24.61 -29.13 10.31
N ASP A 225 -25.59 -28.31 10.68
CA ASP A 225 -26.40 -28.62 11.87
C ASP A 225 -27.15 -29.93 11.59
N GLU A 226 -26.44 -31.05 11.80
CA GLU A 226 -27.10 -32.35 11.97
C GLU A 226 -27.97 -32.24 13.22
N HIS A 227 -29.19 -31.77 13.05
CA HIS A 227 -30.26 -32.06 13.98
C HIS A 227 -30.63 -33.55 13.83
N ASP A 228 -29.92 -34.41 14.57
CA ASP A 228 -30.37 -35.74 14.89
C ASP A 228 -31.67 -35.62 15.68
N HIS A 229 -32.77 -35.68 14.99
CA HIS A 229 -34.06 -36.03 15.58
C HIS A 229 -34.13 -37.53 15.74
N ASP A 230 -33.62 -38.05 16.85
CA ASP A 230 -34.01 -39.35 17.34
C ASP A 230 -35.48 -39.29 17.78
N GLU A 231 -36.35 -39.70 16.85
CA GLU A 231 -37.67 -40.18 17.19
C GLU A 231 -37.51 -41.58 17.79
N GLU A 232 -37.86 -41.73 19.06
CA GLU A 232 -38.55 -42.92 19.60
C GLU A 232 -38.71 -42.77 21.12
N HIS A 233 -39.95 -42.57 21.60
CA HIS A 233 -40.64 -43.53 22.46
C HIS A 233 -41.94 -42.96 22.97
N ASP A 234 -43.01 -43.61 22.49
CA ASP A 234 -44.29 -43.71 23.18
C ASP A 234 -44.07 -44.28 24.59
N GLU A 235 -44.70 -43.66 25.62
CA GLU A 235 -45.42 -44.38 26.66
C GLU A 235 -46.32 -43.40 27.43
N GLU A 236 -47.59 -43.78 27.39
CA GLU A 236 -48.71 -43.23 28.17
C GLU A 236 -48.49 -43.41 29.69
N HIS A 237 -48.69 -42.35 30.45
CA HIS A 237 -49.18 -42.47 31.81
C HIS A 237 -49.99 -41.24 32.21
N ASP A 238 -51.37 -41.51 32.33
CA ASP A 238 -52.32 -40.76 33.12
C ASP A 238 -51.88 -40.72 34.56
N HIS A 239 -51.98 -39.57 35.21
CA HIS A 239 -52.47 -39.42 36.59
C HIS A 239 -52.83 -37.97 36.91
N ASP A 240 -54.16 -37.79 37.20
CA ASP A 240 -54.71 -36.67 37.92
C ASP A 240 -54.14 -36.59 39.35
N GLU A 241 -53.95 -35.36 39.85
CA GLU A 241 -54.52 -34.88 41.10
C GLU A 241 -54.04 -33.45 41.43
N GLU A 242 -55.05 -32.68 41.78
CA GLU A 242 -55.01 -31.36 42.37
C GLU A 242 -54.27 -31.38 43.73
N HIS A 243 -53.56 -30.27 44.05
CA HIS A 243 -53.63 -29.61 45.36
C HIS A 243 -52.84 -28.27 45.31
N GLY A 244 -53.59 -27.20 45.60
CA GLY A 244 -53.03 -25.90 45.94
C GLY A 244 -52.52 -25.87 47.38
N HIS A 245 -51.55 -24.98 47.60
CA HIS A 245 -51.41 -24.23 48.88
C HIS A 245 -50.48 -23.07 48.70
N ASP A 246 -50.96 -21.88 49.05
CA ASP A 246 -50.22 -20.67 49.36
C ASP A 246 -49.23 -20.92 50.50
N GLU A 247 -48.07 -20.29 50.50
CA GLU A 247 -47.53 -19.52 51.63
C GLU A 247 -46.22 -18.86 51.33
N GLU A 248 -46.14 -17.57 51.65
CA GLU A 248 -44.98 -16.68 51.69
C GLU A 248 -43.96 -17.21 52.71
N HIS A 249 -42.70 -17.17 52.35
CA HIS A 249 -41.58 -16.90 53.27
C HIS A 249 -40.35 -16.30 52.48
N GLY A 250 -40.07 -15.05 52.90
CA GLY A 250 -38.78 -14.44 52.54
C GLY A 250 -37.65 -15.04 53.38
N HIS A 251 -36.51 -15.18 52.78
CA HIS A 251 -35.22 -15.23 53.46
C HIS A 251 -34.18 -14.49 52.62
N ASP A 252 -33.67 -13.42 53.25
CA ASP A 252 -32.39 -12.80 52.94
C ASP A 252 -31.27 -13.81 53.22
N ASP A 253 -30.40 -14.08 52.24
CA ASP A 253 -29.07 -14.57 52.51
C ASP A 253 -28.11 -14.00 51.45
N GLU A 254 -27.26 -13.09 51.92
CA GLU A 254 -26.06 -12.61 51.28
C GLU A 254 -25.07 -13.77 51.10
N HIS A 255 -24.78 -14.17 49.89
CA HIS A 255 -23.53 -14.81 49.56
C HIS A 255 -22.93 -14.13 48.30
N GLY A 256 -21.94 -13.27 48.57
CA GLY A 256 -21.03 -12.80 47.57
C GLY A 256 -20.11 -13.94 47.12
N ASP A 257 -20.19 -14.33 45.90
CA ASP A 257 -19.14 -15.04 45.18
C ASP A 257 -18.62 -14.13 44.05
N GLU A 258 -17.49 -13.48 44.38
CA GLU A 258 -16.64 -12.84 43.43
C GLU A 258 -16.01 -13.93 42.52
N HIS A 259 -16.63 -14.23 41.42
CA HIS A 259 -15.95 -14.81 40.28
C HIS A 259 -15.66 -13.67 39.30
N GLY A 260 -14.51 -13.05 39.54
CA GLY A 260 -13.87 -12.21 38.55
C GLY A 260 -13.36 -13.10 37.37
N ASP A 261 -14.23 -13.35 36.41
CA ASP A 261 -13.78 -13.72 35.08
C ASP A 261 -13.19 -12.45 34.44
N GLU A 262 -11.88 -12.26 34.68
CA GLU A 262 -11.06 -11.41 33.80
C GLU A 262 -11.13 -12.04 32.42
N HIS A 263 -12.15 -11.69 31.64
CA HIS A 263 -12.05 -11.75 30.21
C HIS A 263 -10.93 -10.76 29.84
N LEU A 264 -9.73 -11.30 29.71
CA LEU A 264 -8.71 -10.70 28.91
C LEU A 264 -9.35 -10.54 27.52
N HIS A 265 -9.91 -9.38 27.26
CA HIS A 265 -10.05 -8.93 25.89
C HIS A 265 -8.61 -8.90 25.40
N ASP A 266 -8.21 -9.94 24.66
CA ASP A 266 -7.13 -9.84 23.74
C ASP A 266 -7.48 -8.62 22.90
N ASP A 267 -6.80 -7.53 23.20
CA ASP A 267 -6.71 -6.34 22.38
C ASP A 267 -6.06 -6.86 21.08
N HIS A 268 -6.92 -7.32 20.16
CA HIS A 268 -6.51 -7.52 18.78
C HIS A 268 -6.14 -6.14 18.29
N GLY A 269 -4.90 -5.74 18.60
CA GLY A 269 -4.30 -4.59 17.99
C GLY A 269 -4.53 -4.79 16.50
N HIS A 270 -5.38 -3.96 15.93
CA HIS A 270 -5.50 -3.82 14.50
C HIS A 270 -4.13 -3.36 14.05
N ASP A 271 -3.29 -4.34 13.70
CA ASP A 271 -2.05 -4.11 13.00
C ASP A 271 -2.48 -3.54 11.64
N HIS A 272 -2.51 -2.20 11.54
CA HIS A 272 -2.75 -1.50 10.30
C HIS A 272 -1.52 -1.71 9.41
N SER A 273 -1.32 -2.98 9.02
CA SER A 273 -0.27 -3.30 8.06
C SER A 273 -0.64 -2.63 6.75
N HIS A 274 0.27 -1.84 6.18
CA HIS A 274 0.18 -1.30 4.82
C HIS A 274 0.25 -2.43 3.79
N GLY A 275 -0.61 -3.44 3.96
CA GLY A 275 -0.71 -4.59 3.10
C GLY A 275 -1.53 -4.30 1.85
N ALA A 276 -1.36 -5.11 0.82
CA ALA A 276 -2.21 -5.09 -0.35
C ALA A 276 -3.66 -5.47 0.02
N ALA A 277 -4.63 -4.71 -0.50
CA ALA A 277 -6.04 -5.03 -0.29
C ALA A 277 -6.46 -6.31 -1.03
N PHE A 278 -5.79 -6.63 -2.13
CA PHE A 278 -5.98 -7.86 -2.89
C PHE A 278 -4.65 -8.54 -3.10
N THR A 279 -4.57 -9.77 -2.64
CA THR A 279 -3.40 -10.65 -2.80
C THR A 279 -3.69 -11.77 -3.77
N GLY A 280 -2.66 -12.41 -4.28
CA GLY A 280 -2.78 -13.53 -5.23
C GLY A 280 -1.42 -14.17 -5.44
N ARG A 281 -1.40 -15.26 -6.22
CA ARG A 281 -0.19 -16.06 -6.39
C ARG A 281 0.85 -15.41 -7.30
N ASP A 282 0.42 -14.89 -8.44
CA ASP A 282 1.33 -14.32 -9.44
C ASP A 282 0.86 -12.93 -9.86
N LEU A 283 1.71 -11.92 -9.69
CA LEU A 283 1.46 -10.55 -10.13
C LEU A 283 2.38 -10.20 -11.29
N PHE A 284 1.78 -9.87 -12.43
CA PHE A 284 2.49 -9.41 -13.63
C PHE A 284 2.28 -7.91 -13.79
N ASN A 285 3.35 -7.21 -14.16
CA ASN A 285 3.28 -5.78 -14.49
C ASN A 285 3.98 -5.49 -15.81
N ALA A 286 3.38 -4.59 -16.58
CA ALA A 286 4.01 -3.97 -17.74
C ALA A 286 3.90 -2.46 -17.62
N SER A 287 5.03 -1.73 -17.71
CA SER A 287 5.08 -0.28 -17.61
C SER A 287 5.74 0.37 -18.81
N PHE A 288 5.33 1.60 -19.09
CA PHE A 288 5.95 2.44 -20.12
C PHE A 288 5.95 3.91 -19.67
N VAL A 289 7.10 4.55 -19.82
CA VAL A 289 7.27 5.97 -19.55
C VAL A 289 7.95 6.64 -20.73
N TYR A 290 7.41 7.77 -21.14
CA TYR A 290 7.98 8.62 -22.17
C TYR A 290 8.13 10.04 -21.64
N LYS A 291 9.30 10.62 -21.85
CA LYS A 291 9.61 11.99 -21.47
C LYS A 291 10.06 12.80 -22.68
N TRP A 292 9.49 13.99 -22.81
CA TRP A 292 9.87 14.95 -23.82
C TRP A 292 10.25 16.27 -23.18
N ALA A 293 11.42 16.80 -23.56
CA ALA A 293 11.89 18.10 -23.13
C ALA A 293 12.58 18.82 -24.29
N PRO A 294 12.12 20.00 -24.74
CA PRO A 294 12.74 20.71 -25.86
C PRO A 294 14.24 20.98 -25.67
N GLY A 295 15.06 20.46 -26.58
CA GLY A 295 16.52 20.59 -26.50
C GLY A 295 17.15 19.92 -25.27
N GLY A 296 16.47 18.94 -24.65
CA GLY A 296 16.95 18.23 -23.46
C GLY A 296 16.87 19.07 -22.17
N ASN A 297 16.22 20.22 -22.20
CA ASN A 297 16.13 21.11 -21.03
C ASN A 297 14.77 20.97 -20.33
N TYR A 298 14.64 19.97 -19.45
CA TYR A 298 13.44 19.69 -18.68
C TYR A 298 13.12 20.74 -17.58
N LYS A 299 14.05 21.67 -17.28
CA LYS A 299 13.81 22.69 -16.24
C LYS A 299 12.71 23.69 -16.60
N TYR A 300 12.52 23.97 -17.90
CA TYR A 300 11.58 24.99 -18.34
C TYR A 300 10.22 24.39 -18.71
N ASN A 301 10.24 23.44 -19.61
CA ASN A 301 9.03 22.74 -20.01
C ASN A 301 9.36 21.30 -20.40
N HIS A 302 8.53 20.39 -19.96
CA HIS A 302 8.61 18.99 -20.33
C HIS A 302 7.26 18.31 -20.22
N LEU A 303 7.11 17.22 -20.95
CA LEU A 303 5.98 16.33 -20.90
C LEU A 303 6.46 14.96 -20.41
N THR A 304 5.75 14.40 -19.43
CA THR A 304 5.91 13.00 -19.03
C THR A 304 4.60 12.29 -19.28
N ILE A 305 4.64 11.18 -20.01
CA ILE A 305 3.51 10.26 -20.17
C ILE A 305 3.94 8.93 -19.55
N SER A 306 3.12 8.39 -18.64
CA SER A 306 3.38 7.09 -18.03
C SER A 306 2.11 6.28 -17.96
N GLY A 307 2.24 4.96 -18.08
CA GLY A 307 1.13 4.04 -17.94
C GLY A 307 1.63 2.67 -17.54
N GLU A 308 0.81 1.97 -16.77
CA GLU A 308 1.08 0.63 -16.28
C GLU A 308 -0.17 -0.23 -16.32
N TYR A 309 0.04 -1.51 -16.56
CA TYR A 309 -0.97 -2.56 -16.48
C TYR A 309 -0.51 -3.62 -15.51
N PHE A 310 -1.40 -4.05 -14.63
CA PHE A 310 -1.20 -5.11 -13.66
C PHE A 310 -2.21 -6.22 -13.89
N TYR A 311 -1.75 -7.46 -13.72
CA TYR A 311 -2.56 -8.66 -13.80
C TYR A 311 -2.20 -9.57 -12.63
N LEU A 312 -3.16 -9.81 -11.74
CA LEU A 312 -3.04 -10.64 -10.55
C LEU A 312 -3.75 -11.97 -10.80
N ASP A 313 -2.98 -13.04 -10.88
CA ASP A 313 -3.47 -14.41 -11.14
C ASP A 313 -3.76 -15.14 -9.82
N LYS A 314 -4.81 -15.91 -9.79
CA LYS A 314 -5.21 -16.76 -8.66
C LYS A 314 -5.27 -15.99 -7.33
N PRO A 315 -6.21 -15.06 -7.19
CA PRO A 315 -6.41 -14.35 -5.93
C PRO A 315 -6.91 -15.27 -4.81
N TYR A 316 -7.58 -16.39 -5.16
CA TYR A 316 -8.11 -17.36 -4.20
C TYR A 316 -7.65 -18.79 -4.52
N ALA A 317 -7.53 -19.62 -3.47
CA ALA A 317 -7.42 -21.06 -3.55
C ALA A 317 -8.79 -21.67 -3.20
N PHE A 318 -9.47 -22.26 -4.18
CA PHE A 318 -10.65 -23.08 -3.92
C PHE A 318 -10.20 -24.50 -3.58
N GLU A 319 -10.61 -25.04 -2.44
CA GLU A 319 -10.40 -26.46 -2.12
C GLU A 319 -11.37 -27.29 -2.97
N GLU A 320 -10.82 -28.11 -3.90
CA GLU A 320 -11.59 -29.13 -4.60
C GLU A 320 -12.02 -30.21 -3.59
N HIS A 321 -13.18 -30.08 -2.98
CA HIS A 321 -13.82 -31.18 -2.30
C HIS A 321 -14.41 -32.13 -3.36
N GLY A 322 -13.83 -33.33 -3.43
CA GLY A 322 -14.17 -34.36 -4.42
C GLY A 322 -15.56 -34.98 -4.28
N HIS A 323 -16.61 -34.19 -4.25
CA HIS A 323 -17.98 -34.63 -4.42
C HIS A 323 -18.48 -34.24 -5.79
N GLU A 324 -18.55 -35.24 -6.70
CA GLU A 324 -19.25 -35.17 -7.98
C GLU A 324 -20.77 -34.97 -7.73
N GLU A 325 -21.20 -33.86 -7.22
CA GLU A 325 -22.58 -33.41 -7.31
C GLU A 325 -22.63 -32.19 -8.23
N GLU A 326 -23.47 -32.29 -9.27
CA GLU A 326 -23.75 -31.24 -10.26
C GLU A 326 -24.42 -30.03 -9.57
N GLY A 327 -23.66 -29.31 -8.72
CA GLY A 327 -23.98 -27.99 -8.17
C GLY A 327 -23.24 -26.94 -8.96
N HIS A 328 -23.93 -25.90 -9.39
CA HIS A 328 -23.34 -24.73 -10.03
C HIS A 328 -22.39 -24.03 -9.05
N HIS A 329 -21.12 -24.46 -9.01
CA HIS A 329 -20.09 -23.64 -8.43
C HIS A 329 -19.90 -22.44 -9.38
N GLU A 330 -20.34 -21.28 -8.98
CA GLU A 330 -19.87 -20.04 -9.60
C GLU A 330 -18.41 -19.92 -9.19
N ASP A 331 -17.52 -20.43 -10.04
CA ASP A 331 -16.09 -20.24 -9.91
C ASP A 331 -15.84 -18.74 -9.81
N GLY A 332 -15.21 -18.28 -8.73
CA GLY A 332 -14.82 -16.88 -8.59
C GLY A 332 -13.88 -16.48 -9.73
N PRO A 333 -13.62 -15.18 -9.92
CA PRO A 333 -12.76 -14.73 -11.01
C PRO A 333 -11.36 -15.31 -10.85
N ASP A 334 -10.83 -15.89 -11.93
CA ASP A 334 -9.49 -16.48 -11.96
C ASP A 334 -8.39 -15.43 -11.79
N TYR A 335 -8.69 -14.14 -12.00
CA TYR A 335 -7.73 -13.04 -11.95
C TYR A 335 -8.40 -11.71 -11.63
N PHE A 336 -7.58 -10.78 -11.14
CA PHE A 336 -7.87 -9.36 -11.04
C PHE A 336 -6.93 -8.58 -11.94
N ASP A 337 -7.37 -7.44 -12.45
CA ASP A 337 -6.51 -6.60 -13.26
C ASP A 337 -6.79 -5.10 -13.05
N GLY A 338 -5.83 -4.28 -13.45
CA GLY A 338 -6.00 -2.86 -13.42
C GLY A 338 -4.90 -2.13 -14.18
N TRP A 339 -5.18 -0.90 -14.55
CA TRP A 339 -4.25 -0.08 -15.30
C TRP A 339 -4.47 1.41 -15.05
N TYR A 340 -3.47 2.18 -15.37
CA TYR A 340 -3.61 3.62 -15.45
C TYR A 340 -2.80 4.20 -16.62
N LEU A 341 -3.19 5.38 -17.06
CA LEU A 341 -2.47 6.24 -17.99
C LEU A 341 -2.44 7.66 -17.44
N SER A 342 -1.27 8.27 -17.37
CA SER A 342 -1.09 9.64 -16.93
C SER A 342 -0.30 10.48 -17.92
N GLY A 343 -0.60 11.77 -17.95
CA GLY A 343 0.16 12.78 -18.69
C GLY A 343 0.37 14.01 -17.83
N VAL A 344 1.62 14.42 -17.63
CA VAL A 344 1.98 15.60 -16.85
C VAL A 344 2.81 16.55 -17.69
N TYR A 345 2.36 17.78 -17.83
CA TYR A 345 3.06 18.81 -18.55
C TYR A 345 3.50 19.96 -17.62
N GLN A 346 4.80 20.14 -17.50
CA GLN A 346 5.38 21.32 -16.89
C GLN A 346 5.52 22.41 -17.96
N PHE A 347 4.80 23.51 -17.81
CA PHE A 347 4.78 24.58 -18.82
C PHE A 347 5.70 25.75 -18.48
N ASN A 348 6.23 25.79 -17.28
CA ASN A 348 7.32 26.66 -16.85
C ASN A 348 7.95 26.13 -15.54
N PRO A 349 9.06 26.67 -15.04
CA PRO A 349 9.74 26.17 -13.84
C PRO A 349 8.89 26.13 -12.57
N SER A 350 7.78 26.90 -12.53
CA SER A 350 6.95 27.03 -11.34
C SER A 350 5.59 26.36 -11.45
N TRP A 351 5.20 25.86 -12.62
CA TRP A 351 3.85 25.34 -12.81
C TRP A 351 3.82 24.09 -13.68
N SER A 352 3.06 23.11 -13.23
CA SER A 352 2.71 21.91 -14.01
C SER A 352 1.22 21.59 -13.88
N ALA A 353 0.70 20.85 -14.84
CA ALA A 353 -0.65 20.29 -14.80
C ALA A 353 -0.63 18.87 -15.32
N GLY A 354 -1.53 18.04 -14.83
CA GLY A 354 -1.60 16.63 -15.20
C GLY A 354 -3.02 16.11 -15.26
N LEU A 355 -3.18 15.07 -16.05
CA LEU A 355 -4.38 14.25 -16.14
C LEU A 355 -3.99 12.79 -15.95
N ARG A 356 -4.80 12.04 -15.22
CA ARG A 356 -4.67 10.59 -15.06
C ARG A 356 -6.05 9.95 -15.17
N TYR A 357 -6.09 8.79 -15.81
CA TYR A 357 -7.24 7.90 -15.83
C TYR A 357 -6.78 6.50 -15.51
N GLY A 358 -7.56 5.76 -14.72
CA GLY A 358 -7.28 4.37 -14.38
C GLY A 358 -8.53 3.57 -14.09
N GLU A 359 -8.40 2.27 -14.23
CA GLU A 359 -9.44 1.29 -13.92
C GLU A 359 -8.84 0.13 -13.13
N LEU A 360 -9.60 -0.36 -12.16
CA LEU A 360 -9.34 -1.58 -11.40
C LEU A 360 -10.55 -2.48 -11.50
N SER A 361 -10.33 -3.76 -11.78
CA SER A 361 -11.34 -4.82 -11.74
C SER A 361 -10.88 -5.89 -10.75
N ALA A 362 -11.69 -6.15 -9.73
CA ALA A 362 -11.47 -7.13 -8.68
C ALA A 362 -12.81 -7.79 -8.31
N ALA A 363 -12.84 -8.59 -7.26
CA ALA A 363 -14.07 -9.07 -6.65
C ALA A 363 -13.97 -8.95 -5.13
N LEU A 364 -15.07 -8.61 -4.50
CA LEU A 364 -15.22 -8.54 -3.05
C LEU A 364 -16.13 -9.66 -2.56
N MET A 365 -15.79 -10.23 -1.40
CA MET A 365 -16.62 -11.23 -0.76
C MET A 365 -17.72 -10.52 0.04
N HIS A 366 -18.96 -10.95 -0.16
CA HIS A 366 -20.07 -10.46 0.64
C HIS A 366 -20.19 -11.33 1.89
N GLU A 367 -20.10 -10.73 3.08
CA GLU A 367 -20.06 -11.43 4.37
C GLU A 367 -21.30 -12.28 4.66
N GLU A 368 -22.48 -11.93 4.10
CA GLU A 368 -23.74 -12.65 4.39
C GLU A 368 -23.90 -13.95 3.60
N HIS A 369 -23.22 -14.16 2.48
CA HIS A 369 -23.51 -15.28 1.56
C HIS A 369 -22.29 -15.91 0.90
N ALA A 370 -21.07 -15.71 1.31
CA ALA A 370 -19.84 -16.31 0.75
C ALA A 370 -19.76 -16.27 -0.81
N HIS A 371 -20.42 -15.30 -1.46
CA HIS A 371 -20.37 -15.10 -2.90
C HIS A 371 -19.47 -13.93 -3.26
N LEU A 372 -18.67 -14.10 -4.31
CA LEU A 372 -17.83 -13.03 -4.86
C LEU A 372 -18.66 -12.15 -5.80
N HIS A 373 -18.60 -10.84 -5.60
CA HIS A 373 -19.21 -9.84 -6.45
C HIS A 373 -18.15 -9.04 -7.20
N ASP A 374 -18.35 -8.85 -8.51
CA ASP A 374 -17.48 -8.02 -9.33
C ASP A 374 -17.37 -6.61 -8.74
N ALA A 375 -16.18 -6.20 -8.38
CA ALA A 375 -15.88 -4.88 -7.84
C ALA A 375 -15.03 -4.07 -8.81
N LYS A 376 -15.38 -2.81 -9.04
CA LYS A 376 -14.68 -1.95 -10.02
C LYS A 376 -14.47 -0.55 -9.49
N ILE A 377 -13.29 0.00 -9.79
CA ILE A 377 -12.96 1.40 -9.57
C ILE A 377 -12.55 2.00 -10.91
N LYS A 378 -13.16 3.14 -11.28
CA LYS A 378 -12.70 3.99 -12.37
C LYS A 378 -12.43 5.37 -11.84
N GLU A 379 -11.23 5.89 -12.07
CA GLU A 379 -10.83 7.19 -11.59
C GLU A 379 -10.37 8.08 -12.72
N SER A 380 -10.88 9.32 -12.74
CA SER A 380 -10.46 10.40 -13.63
C SER A 380 -9.94 11.54 -12.79
N GLU A 381 -8.68 11.92 -12.98
CA GLU A 381 -8.02 12.89 -12.12
C GLU A 381 -7.42 14.03 -12.94
N ALA A 382 -7.52 15.23 -12.39
CA ALA A 382 -6.89 16.42 -12.92
C ALA A 382 -6.18 17.17 -11.81
N MET A 383 -4.91 17.55 -12.03
CA MET A 383 -4.15 18.30 -11.05
C MET A 383 -3.47 19.52 -11.67
N ILE A 384 -3.28 20.53 -10.82
CA ILE A 384 -2.37 21.64 -11.07
C ILE A 384 -1.42 21.78 -9.88
N ALA A 385 -0.13 21.95 -10.17
CA ALA A 385 0.89 22.09 -9.15
C ALA A 385 1.66 23.39 -9.34
N TRP A 386 1.84 24.10 -8.24
CA TRP A 386 2.69 25.29 -8.13
C TRP A 386 3.96 24.93 -7.35
N HIS A 387 5.12 25.18 -7.94
CA HIS A 387 6.44 24.95 -7.37
C HIS A 387 7.03 26.31 -6.94
N PRO A 388 6.78 26.79 -5.70
CA PRO A 388 7.36 28.05 -5.20
C PRO A 388 8.89 28.01 -5.21
N SER A 389 9.47 26.84 -5.00
CA SER A 389 10.90 26.58 -5.02
C SER A 389 11.17 25.16 -5.50
N HIS A 390 12.45 24.84 -5.69
CA HIS A 390 12.88 23.45 -5.99
C HIS A 390 12.55 22.45 -4.86
N PHE A 391 12.30 22.94 -3.65
CA PHE A 391 12.07 22.14 -2.44
C PHE A 391 10.63 22.15 -1.98
N SER A 392 9.72 22.71 -2.74
CA SER A 392 8.33 22.82 -2.29
C SER A 392 7.34 22.78 -3.45
N VAL A 393 6.21 22.15 -3.21
CA VAL A 393 5.09 22.08 -4.15
C VAL A 393 3.76 22.26 -3.40
N VAL A 394 2.87 23.04 -4.01
CA VAL A 394 1.45 23.12 -3.65
C VAL A 394 0.67 22.50 -4.78
N ARG A 395 -0.15 21.51 -4.48
CA ARG A 395 -0.96 20.77 -5.47
C ARG A 395 -2.44 20.92 -5.17
N LEU A 396 -3.22 21.22 -6.19
CA LEU A 396 -4.67 21.10 -6.16
C LEU A 396 -5.05 19.99 -7.14
N GLN A 397 -5.74 18.98 -6.64
CA GLN A 397 -6.20 17.84 -7.41
C GLN A 397 -7.71 17.70 -7.29
N TYR A 398 -8.35 17.39 -8.40
CA TYR A 398 -9.73 16.94 -8.49
C TYR A 398 -9.74 15.51 -8.96
N THR A 399 -10.51 14.67 -8.29
CA THR A 399 -10.74 13.28 -8.63
C THR A 399 -12.23 13.04 -8.81
N HIS A 400 -12.60 12.36 -9.88
CA HIS A 400 -13.92 11.77 -10.06
C HIS A 400 -13.74 10.26 -10.07
N GLN A 401 -14.47 9.58 -9.19
CA GLN A 401 -14.48 8.12 -9.08
C GLN A 401 -15.87 7.56 -9.41
N ASP A 402 -15.89 6.42 -10.09
CA ASP A 402 -17.08 5.62 -10.39
C ASP A 402 -16.82 4.22 -9.80
N LEU A 403 -17.57 3.88 -8.77
CA LEU A 403 -17.34 2.73 -7.90
C LEU A 403 -18.46 1.71 -8.06
N THR A 404 -18.10 0.43 -8.12
CA THR A 404 -19.03 -0.70 -8.06
C THR A 404 -18.58 -1.59 -6.91
N GLU A 405 -19.45 -1.91 -5.96
CA GLU A 405 -19.25 -2.71 -4.74
C GLU A 405 -18.24 -2.12 -3.73
N PHE A 406 -17.50 -1.07 -4.06
CA PHE A 406 -16.68 -0.36 -3.09
C PHE A 406 -17.50 0.70 -2.37
N ALA A 407 -17.41 0.75 -1.05
CA ALA A 407 -17.99 1.83 -0.27
C ALA A 407 -17.11 3.09 -0.38
N ALA A 408 -17.72 4.21 -0.74
CA ALA A 408 -17.15 5.54 -0.55
C ALA A 408 -18.31 6.54 -0.44
N ALA A 409 -18.08 7.61 0.32
CA ALA A 409 -19.09 8.62 0.55
C ALA A 409 -19.33 9.51 -0.67
N ASP A 410 -18.31 9.74 -1.50
CA ASP A 410 -18.32 10.77 -2.54
C ASP A 410 -17.74 10.32 -3.88
N ASP A 411 -18.43 10.67 -4.97
CA ASP A 411 -17.94 10.47 -6.34
C ASP A 411 -16.91 11.52 -6.77
N HIS A 412 -16.79 12.62 -6.02
CA HIS A 412 -15.99 13.79 -6.36
C HIS A 412 -15.14 14.20 -5.16
N ILE A 413 -13.83 14.24 -5.33
CA ILE A 413 -12.88 14.56 -4.27
C ILE A 413 -12.02 15.72 -4.71
N ILE A 414 -11.81 16.67 -3.80
CA ILE A 414 -10.87 17.78 -3.99
C ILE A 414 -9.78 17.66 -2.92
N THR A 415 -8.53 17.59 -3.35
CA THR A 415 -7.39 17.54 -2.45
C THR A 415 -6.46 18.72 -2.67
N LEU A 416 -6.14 19.45 -1.60
CA LEU A 416 -5.09 20.46 -1.56
C LEU A 416 -3.92 19.91 -0.74
N GLN A 417 -2.74 19.81 -1.35
CA GLN A 417 -1.53 19.30 -0.70
C GLN A 417 -0.45 20.39 -0.68
N TYR A 418 0.31 20.43 0.39
CA TYR A 418 1.55 21.17 0.49
C TYR A 418 2.67 20.24 0.94
N ASN A 419 3.69 20.10 0.09
CA ASN A 419 4.85 19.26 0.34
C ASN A 419 6.12 20.12 0.32
N VAL A 420 7.00 19.94 1.32
CA VAL A 420 8.27 20.66 1.42
C VAL A 420 9.38 19.72 1.87
N THR A 421 10.51 19.78 1.16
CA THR A 421 11.72 19.02 1.47
C THR A 421 12.75 19.93 2.13
N LEU A 422 13.30 19.48 3.25
CA LEU A 422 14.37 20.14 4.01
C LEU A 422 15.62 19.27 3.97
N GLY A 423 16.78 19.86 3.74
CA GLY A 423 18.06 19.13 3.75
C GLY A 423 18.52 18.63 2.39
N ALA A 424 19.19 17.48 2.37
CA ALA A 424 19.75 16.90 1.14
C ALA A 424 18.64 16.23 0.33
N HIS A 425 18.35 16.75 -0.83
CA HIS A 425 17.39 16.14 -1.77
C HIS A 425 18.12 15.11 -2.64
N GLY A 426 17.66 13.87 -2.65
CA GLY A 426 18.13 12.82 -3.56
C GLY A 426 17.83 13.15 -5.01
N ALA A 427 18.61 12.61 -5.94
CA ALA A 427 18.28 12.69 -7.36
C ALA A 427 17.02 11.83 -7.62
N HIS A 428 16.08 12.41 -8.36
CA HIS A 428 14.91 11.66 -8.84
C HIS A 428 15.37 10.55 -9.80
N GLN A 429 14.76 9.37 -9.69
CA GLN A 429 14.94 8.30 -10.65
C GLN A 429 14.30 8.67 -12.01
N PHE A 430 14.56 7.87 -13.05
CA PHE A 430 14.14 8.18 -14.44
C PHE A 430 12.69 8.58 -14.54
#